data_b4054968555c5e5f0a1f20454cc330c6
#
_entry.id   b4054968555c5e5f0a1f20454cc330c6
#
_cell.length_a   1.000
_cell.length_b   1.000
_cell.length_c   1.000
_cell.angle_alpha   90.00
_cell.angle_beta   90.00
_cell.angle_gamma   90.00
#
_symmetry.space_group_name_H-M   'P 1'
#
loop_
_entity.id
_entity.type
_entity.pdbx_description
1 polymer ?
#
loop_
_entity_poly.entity_id
_entity_poly.type
_entity_poly.pdbx_seq_one_letter_code
_entity_poly.pdbx_strand_id
1 'polypeptide(L)'
;MKTSFLLRNLAAWTLAVAGLTAAEPAPIAGSPVMRAKDKQRIVEVRGMLNGSKELYLLVSDLGVNACDWANWIEPMVVLKDGTKVDLTKLKWKEADSLGQTRVGRNYDNQPLKVAGKTYPVGIGTHANSFIAFELPGPGDVFVSKVAIDDGGAIRGGVPTNADVRFDVYAQRPSKYKPIDFDAGPASVPAGLFTLPEGLEVTVWATSPMIFNPTNIDFDEKGRMYVAEGVNYRGKAGRRPEGDRIVILEDTAGAGKADKVTVFTQEKELVSPLGVAHIDGKVVVSQPPDLLVYTDVDGDGKIDLAKGDRREALLTGFNGRNHDHSLHSVTFGPDGRWNFNQGNTCGQFTDKSGRTFRIGSPYNHGEWTKQAVDSQAVAGLRSDDGNVWVGGFSVRMNSDGTDARIVGHNYRNSYEQSVNSFG
;
A
#
# COMPACT_ATOMS: atom_id res chain seq x y z
N MET A 1 5.14 -17.47 -74.18
CA MET A 1 4.77 -16.24 -73.48
C MET A 1 5.06 -16.43 -71.98
N LYS A 2 6.09 -15.75 -71.48
CA LYS A 2 6.51 -15.81 -70.08
C LYS A 2 5.92 -14.59 -69.37
N THR A 3 5.09 -14.78 -68.38
CA THR A 3 4.56 -13.71 -67.54
C THR A 3 5.23 -13.85 -66.17
N SER A 4 6.11 -12.88 -65.83
CA SER A 4 6.80 -12.76 -64.58
C SER A 4 5.88 -12.01 -63.56
N PHE A 5 5.66 -12.61 -62.38
CA PHE A 5 5.02 -11.98 -61.24
C PHE A 5 6.10 -11.30 -60.37
N LEU A 6 6.02 -9.99 -60.27
CA LEU A 6 6.80 -9.21 -59.30
C LEU A 6 6.13 -9.29 -57.91
N LEU A 7 6.81 -9.92 -56.95
CA LEU A 7 6.51 -9.77 -55.51
C LEU A 7 7.05 -8.44 -55.01
N ARG A 8 6.17 -7.54 -54.61
CA ARG A 8 6.52 -6.34 -53.82
C ARG A 8 6.59 -6.73 -52.34
N ASN A 9 7.78 -6.69 -51.81
CA ASN A 9 8.02 -6.74 -50.35
C ASN A 9 7.52 -5.41 -49.72
N LEU A 10 6.43 -5.44 -48.96
CA LEU A 10 6.10 -4.40 -47.99
C LEU A 10 6.84 -4.74 -46.70
N ALA A 11 7.89 -4.00 -46.44
CA ALA A 11 8.51 -3.96 -45.11
C ALA A 11 7.59 -3.13 -44.20
N ALA A 12 6.89 -3.77 -43.27
CA ALA A 12 6.19 -3.09 -42.21
C ALA A 12 7.24 -2.61 -41.16
N TRP A 13 7.43 -1.32 -41.07
CA TRP A 13 8.19 -0.69 -40.00
C TRP A 13 7.27 -0.62 -38.76
N THR A 14 7.44 -1.53 -37.83
CA THR A 14 6.91 -1.38 -36.46
C THR A 14 7.77 -0.35 -35.75
N LEU A 15 7.24 0.87 -35.60
CA LEU A 15 7.80 1.83 -34.66
C LEU A 15 7.51 1.30 -33.24
N ALA A 16 8.54 0.76 -32.61
CA ALA A 16 8.54 0.57 -31.19
C ALA A 16 8.63 1.96 -30.54
N VAL A 17 7.51 2.46 -30.05
CA VAL A 17 7.50 3.63 -29.15
C VAL A 17 8.04 3.12 -27.81
N ALA A 18 9.36 3.20 -27.65
CA ALA A 18 9.96 3.11 -26.34
C ALA A 18 9.49 4.35 -25.57
N GLY A 19 8.59 4.15 -24.63
CA GLY A 19 8.25 5.18 -23.65
C GLY A 19 9.52 5.55 -22.90
N LEU A 20 10.11 6.70 -23.19
CA LEU A 20 11.12 7.31 -22.35
C LEU A 20 10.45 7.65 -21.01
N THR A 21 10.53 6.77 -20.04
CA THR A 21 10.32 7.14 -18.64
C THR A 21 11.45 8.12 -18.30
N ALA A 22 11.10 9.37 -17.97
CA ALA A 22 12.10 10.33 -17.52
C ALA A 22 12.83 9.73 -16.33
N ALA A 23 14.16 9.79 -16.36
CA ALA A 23 14.97 9.28 -15.26
C ALA A 23 14.57 10.00 -13.96
N GLU A 24 14.46 9.25 -12.86
CA GLU A 24 14.18 9.80 -11.53
C GLU A 24 15.24 10.87 -11.18
N PRO A 25 14.85 12.07 -10.75
CA PRO A 25 15.81 13.12 -10.44
C PRO A 25 16.69 12.71 -9.25
N ALA A 26 17.98 13.04 -9.33
CA ALA A 26 18.90 12.83 -8.23
C ALA A 26 18.64 13.86 -7.11
N PRO A 27 18.77 13.48 -5.81
CA PRO A 27 18.71 14.44 -4.72
C PRO A 27 19.88 15.43 -4.82
N ILE A 28 19.61 16.71 -4.55
CA ILE A 28 20.65 17.76 -4.48
C ILE A 28 21.41 17.74 -3.15
N ALA A 29 20.81 17.10 -2.14
CA ALA A 29 21.41 16.86 -0.83
C ALA A 29 20.65 15.74 -0.12
N GLY A 30 21.31 15.11 0.86
CA GLY A 30 20.68 14.10 1.71
C GLY A 30 21.46 13.85 2.99
N SER A 31 20.81 13.19 3.97
CA SER A 31 21.48 12.71 5.17
C SER A 31 22.04 11.30 4.96
N PRO A 32 23.02 10.85 5.78
CA PRO A 32 23.22 9.42 5.97
C PRO A 32 21.95 8.78 6.53
N VAL A 33 21.90 7.44 6.56
CA VAL A 33 20.88 6.72 7.33
C VAL A 33 21.05 7.09 8.80
N MET A 34 19.99 7.64 9.40
CA MET A 34 19.93 8.04 10.80
C MET A 34 19.11 7.04 11.58
N ARG A 35 19.58 6.61 12.75
CA ARG A 35 18.92 5.63 13.60
C ARG A 35 18.67 6.17 15.01
N ALA A 36 17.61 5.72 15.63
CA ALA A 36 17.26 6.09 17.01
C ALA A 36 18.40 5.81 18.01
N LYS A 37 19.17 4.75 17.79
CA LYS A 37 20.31 4.33 18.62
C LYS A 37 21.60 5.10 18.37
N ASP A 38 21.66 5.96 17.35
CA ASP A 38 22.88 6.70 17.01
C ASP A 38 23.15 7.77 18.08
N LYS A 39 24.41 7.96 18.41
CA LYS A 39 24.82 9.01 19.37
C LYS A 39 24.54 10.41 18.81
N GLN A 40 24.69 10.60 17.50
CA GLN A 40 24.37 11.84 16.81
C GLN A 40 23.09 11.67 16.00
N ARG A 41 21.98 12.19 16.54
CA ARG A 41 20.65 12.13 15.93
C ARG A 41 20.25 13.43 15.22
N ILE A 42 21.20 14.31 14.95
CA ILE A 42 20.99 15.56 14.21
C ILE A 42 22.16 15.78 13.24
N VAL A 43 21.83 16.10 11.99
CA VAL A 43 22.80 16.31 10.92
C VAL A 43 22.39 17.54 10.11
N GLU A 44 23.35 18.35 9.66
CA GLU A 44 23.08 19.44 8.70
C GLU A 44 23.02 18.88 7.27
N VAL A 45 22.01 19.32 6.53
CA VAL A 45 21.82 19.04 5.11
C VAL A 45 21.85 20.34 4.35
N ARG A 46 22.66 20.40 3.29
CA ARG A 46 22.86 21.59 2.45
C ARG A 46 22.89 21.19 0.97
N GLY A 47 22.07 21.84 0.13
CA GLY A 47 21.99 21.55 -1.30
C GLY A 47 21.88 22.81 -2.15
N MET A 48 22.44 22.76 -3.37
CA MET A 48 22.36 23.83 -4.37
C MET A 48 21.10 23.68 -5.19
N LEU A 49 20.24 24.69 -5.21
CA LEU A 49 18.98 24.72 -5.96
C LEU A 49 19.17 25.12 -7.43
N ASN A 50 20.31 25.70 -7.78
CA ASN A 50 20.67 26.07 -9.16
C ASN A 50 19.60 26.90 -9.90
N GLY A 51 18.87 27.74 -9.17
CA GLY A 51 17.80 28.59 -9.75
C GLY A 51 16.42 27.94 -9.80
N SER A 52 16.24 26.74 -9.27
CA SER A 52 14.91 26.13 -9.17
C SER A 52 13.97 27.02 -8.35
N LYS A 53 12.72 27.12 -8.79
CA LYS A 53 11.62 27.70 -8.03
C LYS A 53 10.80 26.66 -7.25
N GLU A 54 11.19 25.39 -7.34
CA GLU A 54 10.56 24.30 -6.61
C GLU A 54 11.57 23.63 -5.68
N LEU A 55 11.07 23.18 -4.54
CA LEU A 55 11.83 22.46 -3.54
C LEU A 55 10.98 21.31 -3.01
N TYR A 56 11.59 20.14 -2.90
CA TYR A 56 10.95 18.94 -2.38
C TYR A 56 11.79 18.36 -1.25
N LEU A 57 11.13 18.11 -0.11
CA LEU A 57 11.72 17.52 1.08
C LEU A 57 11.11 16.13 1.27
N LEU A 58 11.94 15.10 1.26
CA LEU A 58 11.53 13.72 1.47
C LEU A 58 12.14 13.15 2.74
N VAL A 59 11.35 12.33 3.43
CA VAL A 59 11.86 11.45 4.49
C VAL A 59 11.42 10.03 4.14
N SER A 60 12.38 9.15 3.96
CA SER A 60 12.14 7.74 3.68
C SER A 60 12.32 6.90 4.93
N ASP A 61 11.39 5.96 5.18
CA ASP A 61 11.66 4.79 6.01
C ASP A 61 12.61 3.83 5.27
N LEU A 62 13.27 2.95 5.97
CA LEU A 62 14.19 1.97 5.40
C LEU A 62 13.67 0.54 5.52
N GLY A 63 12.37 0.41 5.71
CA GLY A 63 11.69 -0.88 5.74
C GLY A 63 10.50 -0.94 6.70
N VAL A 64 10.66 -0.49 7.93
CA VAL A 64 9.60 -0.49 8.94
C VAL A 64 9.40 0.92 9.44
N ASN A 65 8.26 1.52 9.14
CA ASN A 65 7.96 2.91 9.51
C ASN A 65 7.54 3.11 10.97
N ALA A 66 7.80 2.16 11.85
CA ALA A 66 7.44 2.27 13.26
C ALA A 66 8.32 3.31 13.97
N CYS A 67 7.71 4.35 14.53
CA CYS A 67 8.40 5.40 15.28
C CYS A 67 9.32 6.33 14.46
N ASP A 68 9.21 6.39 13.17
CA ASP A 68 10.05 7.20 12.28
C ASP A 68 9.64 8.68 12.25
N TRP A 69 9.62 9.29 13.45
CA TRP A 69 9.30 10.70 13.61
C TRP A 69 10.48 11.56 13.19
N ALA A 70 10.28 12.39 12.19
CA ALA A 70 11.33 13.15 11.53
C ALA A 70 11.10 14.65 11.65
N ASN A 71 12.18 15.39 11.85
CA ASN A 71 12.15 16.83 11.97
C ASN A 71 13.11 17.48 10.97
N TRP A 72 12.58 18.45 10.20
CA TRP A 72 13.35 19.45 9.47
C TRP A 72 13.48 20.67 10.39
N ILE A 73 14.66 20.91 10.94
CA ILE A 73 14.94 21.95 11.93
C ILE A 73 15.56 23.16 11.23
N GLU A 74 14.98 24.35 11.46
CA GLU A 74 15.42 25.61 10.88
C GLU A 74 15.56 25.54 9.33
N PRO A 75 14.57 24.99 8.59
CA PRO A 75 14.68 24.82 7.14
C PRO A 75 14.63 26.19 6.46
N MET A 76 15.68 26.52 5.71
CA MET A 76 15.91 27.82 5.10
C MET A 76 16.32 27.67 3.63
N VAL A 77 15.80 28.56 2.78
CA VAL A 77 16.29 28.75 1.40
C VAL A 77 16.90 30.14 1.31
N VAL A 78 18.08 30.24 0.70
CA VAL A 78 18.61 31.52 0.20
C VAL A 78 18.29 31.59 -1.27
N LEU A 79 17.65 32.68 -1.72
CA LEU A 79 17.38 32.94 -3.12
C LEU A 79 18.60 33.52 -3.81
N LYS A 80 18.64 33.54 -5.15
CA LYS A 80 19.74 34.11 -5.93
C LYS A 80 19.97 35.60 -5.71
N ASP A 81 18.96 36.32 -5.27
CA ASP A 81 19.06 37.75 -4.88
C ASP A 81 19.54 37.95 -3.43
N GLY A 82 19.87 36.88 -2.71
CA GLY A 82 20.32 36.91 -1.32
C GLY A 82 19.19 36.89 -0.28
N THR A 83 17.93 36.92 -0.70
CA THR A 83 16.76 36.87 0.19
C THR A 83 16.73 35.52 0.93
N LYS A 84 16.52 35.54 2.25
CA LYS A 84 16.36 34.34 3.08
C LYS A 84 14.89 34.02 3.27
N VAL A 85 14.50 32.81 2.89
CA VAL A 85 13.13 32.29 3.01
C VAL A 85 13.09 31.20 4.08
N ASP A 86 12.42 31.46 5.21
CA ASP A 86 12.12 30.50 6.25
C ASP A 86 10.93 29.63 5.79
N LEU A 87 11.19 28.35 5.54
CA LEU A 87 10.17 27.43 5.03
C LEU A 87 9.02 27.16 6.03
N THR A 88 9.23 27.42 7.31
CA THR A 88 8.16 27.32 8.32
C THR A 88 7.09 28.41 8.19
N LYS A 89 7.40 29.48 7.44
CA LYS A 89 6.51 30.60 7.14
C LYS A 89 5.93 30.54 5.72
N LEU A 90 6.45 29.62 4.90
CA LEU A 90 5.99 29.41 3.53
C LEU A 90 4.92 28.30 3.51
N LYS A 91 3.80 28.56 2.85
CA LYS A 91 2.78 27.53 2.67
C LYS A 91 3.32 26.49 1.70
N TRP A 92 3.29 25.23 2.09
CA TRP A 92 3.60 24.13 1.17
C TRP A 92 2.50 23.97 0.12
N LYS A 93 2.90 23.60 -1.08
CA LYS A 93 2.01 23.27 -2.21
C LYS A 93 1.36 21.89 -2.00
N GLU A 94 2.11 21.00 -1.35
CA GLU A 94 1.70 19.65 -1.04
C GLU A 94 2.45 19.16 0.20
N ALA A 95 1.77 18.43 1.07
CA ALA A 95 2.40 17.69 2.15
C ALA A 95 1.69 16.34 2.32
N ASP A 96 2.47 15.27 2.35
CA ASP A 96 2.01 13.89 2.53
C ASP A 96 2.93 13.19 3.53
N SER A 97 2.36 12.45 4.48
CA SER A 97 3.11 11.69 5.48
C SER A 97 2.20 10.65 6.14
N LEU A 98 2.78 9.73 6.89
CA LEU A 98 1.98 8.91 7.80
C LEU A 98 1.44 9.80 8.94
N GLY A 99 0.22 10.32 8.80
CA GLY A 99 -0.39 11.29 9.71
C GLY A 99 -0.19 12.74 9.25
N GLN A 100 0.01 13.67 10.16
CA GLN A 100 0.05 15.10 9.83
C GLN A 100 1.46 15.70 9.90
N THR A 101 1.84 16.40 8.85
CA THR A 101 3.01 17.30 8.86
C THR A 101 2.64 18.61 9.56
N ARG A 102 3.50 19.10 10.48
CA ARG A 102 3.22 20.28 11.33
C ARG A 102 4.40 21.22 11.40
N VAL A 103 4.10 22.53 11.44
CA VAL A 103 5.10 23.56 11.72
C VAL A 103 5.27 23.72 13.23
N GLY A 104 6.51 23.75 13.74
CA GLY A 104 6.86 23.95 15.15
C GLY A 104 6.45 22.82 16.09
N ARG A 105 5.92 21.72 15.54
CA ARG A 105 5.44 20.57 16.31
C ARG A 105 5.90 19.27 15.65
N ASN A 106 6.12 18.24 16.47
CA ASN A 106 6.44 16.89 15.97
C ASN A 106 5.17 16.14 15.52
N TYR A 107 5.34 14.90 15.11
CA TYR A 107 4.25 14.03 14.65
C TYR A 107 3.09 13.94 15.66
N ASP A 108 3.38 13.92 16.97
CA ASP A 108 2.38 13.77 18.04
C ASP A 108 1.91 15.13 18.61
N ASN A 109 2.08 16.20 17.82
CA ASN A 109 1.69 17.57 18.20
C ASN A 109 2.39 18.12 19.46
N GLN A 110 3.55 17.57 19.83
CA GLN A 110 4.40 18.07 20.90
C GLN A 110 5.50 18.99 20.32
N PRO A 111 6.20 19.79 21.14
CA PRO A 111 7.38 20.54 20.67
C PRO A 111 8.42 19.62 20.02
N LEU A 112 9.07 20.09 18.95
CA LEU A 112 10.18 19.37 18.32
C LEU A 112 11.29 19.19 19.34
N LYS A 113 11.72 17.95 19.58
CA LYS A 113 12.73 17.64 20.60
C LYS A 113 13.74 16.62 20.09
N VAL A 114 15.02 16.91 20.23
CA VAL A 114 16.11 16.02 19.80
C VAL A 114 17.20 15.98 20.87
N ALA A 115 17.56 14.81 21.35
CA ALA A 115 18.54 14.60 22.40
C ALA A 115 18.30 15.49 23.64
N GLY A 116 17.04 15.62 24.07
CA GLY A 116 16.62 16.42 25.20
C GLY A 116 16.45 17.91 24.91
N LYS A 117 16.95 18.43 23.80
CA LYS A 117 16.86 19.85 23.42
C LYS A 117 15.63 20.12 22.58
N THR A 118 14.89 21.18 22.92
CA THR A 118 13.71 21.66 22.16
C THR A 118 14.12 22.65 21.06
N TYR A 119 13.46 22.53 19.90
CA TYR A 119 13.67 23.41 18.74
C TYR A 119 12.36 24.10 18.38
N PRO A 120 12.29 25.46 18.53
CA PRO A 120 11.03 26.19 18.30
C PRO A 120 10.69 26.35 16.82
N VAL A 121 11.70 26.26 15.92
CA VAL A 121 11.55 26.47 14.47
C VAL A 121 11.85 25.16 13.75
N GLY A 122 10.88 24.67 12.99
CA GLY A 122 11.04 23.47 12.17
C GLY A 122 9.71 22.90 11.70
N ILE A 123 9.80 21.80 10.99
CA ILE A 123 8.66 21.04 10.44
C ILE A 123 8.81 19.61 10.94
N GLY A 124 7.83 19.13 11.71
CA GLY A 124 7.76 17.74 12.14
C GLY A 124 6.85 16.93 11.22
N THR A 125 7.27 15.71 10.94
CA THR A 125 6.58 14.77 10.07
C THR A 125 6.86 13.33 10.49
N HIS A 126 6.33 12.37 9.74
CA HIS A 126 6.61 10.95 9.93
C HIS A 126 6.99 10.31 8.56
N ALA A 127 8.01 9.49 8.53
CA ALA A 127 8.35 8.77 7.30
C ALA A 127 7.26 7.71 6.95
N ASN A 128 6.91 7.48 5.67
CA ASN A 128 7.43 8.24 4.55
C ASN A 128 6.76 9.61 4.48
N SER A 129 7.54 10.63 4.15
CA SER A 129 7.03 11.99 4.05
C SER A 129 7.52 12.67 2.78
N PHE A 130 6.64 13.45 2.19
CA PHE A 130 6.88 14.26 1.01
C PHE A 130 6.30 15.65 1.24
N ILE A 131 7.12 16.71 1.11
CA ILE A 131 6.68 18.09 1.23
C ILE A 131 7.18 18.85 0.01
N ALA A 132 6.27 19.54 -0.71
CA ALA A 132 6.59 20.36 -1.88
C ALA A 132 6.36 21.82 -1.61
N PHE A 133 7.33 22.67 -1.97
CA PHE A 133 7.25 24.11 -1.89
C PHE A 133 7.41 24.75 -3.26
N GLU A 134 6.69 25.84 -3.46
CA GLU A 134 6.96 26.81 -4.52
C GLU A 134 7.67 28.00 -3.89
N LEU A 135 8.88 28.30 -4.36
CA LEU A 135 9.70 29.38 -3.83
C LEU A 135 9.28 30.72 -4.43
N PRO A 136 9.35 31.83 -3.68
CA PRO A 136 8.98 33.16 -4.17
C PRO A 136 9.92 33.70 -5.22
N GLY A 137 11.07 33.06 -5.45
CA GLY A 137 12.08 33.43 -6.44
C GLY A 137 13.02 32.26 -6.73
N PRO A 138 13.97 32.45 -7.69
CA PRO A 138 14.98 31.43 -8.00
C PRO A 138 15.83 31.10 -6.79
N GLY A 139 15.81 29.84 -6.35
CA GLY A 139 16.60 29.36 -5.22
C GLY A 139 18.08 29.22 -5.56
N ASP A 140 18.95 29.54 -4.59
CA ASP A 140 20.39 29.32 -4.66
C ASP A 140 20.79 28.14 -3.79
N VAL A 141 20.53 28.23 -2.47
CA VAL A 141 20.94 27.23 -1.49
C VAL A 141 19.80 26.89 -0.56
N PHE A 142 19.61 25.62 -0.29
CA PHE A 142 18.81 25.08 0.81
C PHE A 142 19.73 24.65 1.96
N VAL A 143 19.34 24.95 3.21
CA VAL A 143 19.99 24.50 4.43
C VAL A 143 18.95 24.12 5.47
N SER A 144 19.15 23.01 6.15
CA SER A 144 18.38 22.56 7.31
C SER A 144 19.20 21.64 8.19
N LYS A 145 18.93 21.59 9.48
CA LYS A 145 19.28 20.43 10.30
C LYS A 145 18.15 19.42 10.21
N VAL A 146 18.49 18.14 10.15
CA VAL A 146 17.52 17.03 10.08
C VAL A 146 17.76 16.10 11.27
N ALA A 147 16.67 15.53 11.82
CA ALA A 147 16.78 14.73 13.02
C ALA A 147 15.62 13.75 13.20
N ILE A 148 15.86 12.65 13.93
CA ILE A 148 14.81 11.82 14.52
C ILE A 148 14.37 12.48 15.83
N ASP A 149 13.06 12.74 15.97
CA ASP A 149 12.46 13.31 17.18
C ASP A 149 12.58 12.36 18.38
N ASP A 150 12.76 12.90 19.56
CA ASP A 150 12.85 12.11 20.80
C ASP A 150 11.59 11.25 21.03
N GLY A 151 10.41 11.74 20.64
CA GLY A 151 9.16 11.00 20.75
C GLY A 151 9.10 9.73 19.88
N GLY A 152 9.80 9.72 18.75
CA GLY A 152 9.99 8.54 17.93
C GLY A 152 11.21 7.71 18.32
N ALA A 153 12.31 8.38 18.70
CA ALA A 153 13.57 7.72 19.00
C ALA A 153 13.59 6.95 20.33
N ILE A 154 12.83 7.41 21.35
CA ILE A 154 12.87 6.84 22.71
C ILE A 154 11.46 6.45 23.15
N ARG A 155 11.27 5.21 23.54
CA ARG A 155 10.02 4.69 24.13
C ARG A 155 10.35 3.94 25.42
N GLY A 156 9.67 4.31 26.52
CA GLY A 156 9.94 3.69 27.81
C GLY A 156 11.41 3.81 28.28
N GLY A 157 12.11 4.87 27.87
CA GLY A 157 13.51 5.09 28.21
C GLY A 157 14.54 4.32 27.39
N VAL A 158 14.11 3.54 26.39
CA VAL A 158 15.01 2.78 25.49
C VAL A 158 14.91 3.28 24.04
N PRO A 159 16.01 3.19 23.25
CA PRO A 159 15.95 3.50 21.84
C PRO A 159 15.00 2.55 21.08
N THR A 160 14.24 3.11 20.16
CA THR A 160 13.38 2.35 19.24
C THR A 160 14.20 1.82 18.05
N ASN A 161 13.53 1.13 17.12
CA ASN A 161 14.11 0.71 15.84
C ASN A 161 13.92 1.77 14.74
N ALA A 162 13.54 3.02 15.08
CA ALA A 162 13.36 4.07 14.10
C ALA A 162 14.64 4.28 13.28
N ASP A 163 14.50 4.28 11.95
CA ASP A 163 15.55 4.62 11.01
C ASP A 163 14.98 5.39 9.80
N VAL A 164 15.63 6.49 9.45
CA VAL A 164 15.17 7.38 8.39
C VAL A 164 16.33 7.90 7.56
N ARG A 165 16.01 8.30 6.32
CA ARG A 165 16.88 9.12 5.48
C ARG A 165 16.14 10.32 4.97
N PHE A 166 16.80 11.49 5.02
CA PHE A 166 16.30 12.75 4.49
C PHE A 166 16.95 13.02 3.13
N ASP A 167 16.13 13.35 2.14
CA ASP A 167 16.59 13.72 0.80
C ASP A 167 15.92 15.03 0.36
N VAL A 168 16.66 15.87 -0.36
CA VAL A 168 16.25 17.18 -0.87
C VAL A 168 16.37 17.21 -2.37
N TYR A 169 15.34 17.71 -3.07
CA TYR A 169 15.31 17.74 -4.52
C TYR A 169 14.93 19.13 -5.04
N ALA A 170 15.51 19.52 -6.17
CA ALA A 170 15.17 20.74 -6.92
C ALA A 170 14.21 20.48 -8.09
N GLN A 171 13.92 19.22 -8.39
CA GLN A 171 12.94 18.75 -9.36
C GLN A 171 12.03 17.73 -8.66
N ARG A 172 10.80 17.61 -9.12
CA ARG A 172 9.83 16.70 -8.48
C ARG A 172 10.26 15.25 -8.60
N PRO A 173 10.62 14.59 -7.49
CA PRO A 173 10.89 13.15 -7.46
C PRO A 173 9.56 12.39 -7.33
N SER A 174 9.61 11.07 -7.51
CA SER A 174 8.53 10.20 -7.08
C SER A 174 8.31 10.35 -5.57
N LYS A 175 7.06 10.44 -5.12
CA LYS A 175 6.72 10.53 -3.68
C LYS A 175 7.25 9.35 -2.87
N TYR A 176 7.32 8.22 -3.52
CA TYR A 176 7.78 6.96 -2.94
C TYR A 176 8.88 6.39 -3.82
N LYS A 177 9.83 5.69 -3.19
CA LYS A 177 10.85 4.97 -3.96
C LYS A 177 10.13 4.03 -4.92
N PRO A 178 10.37 4.13 -6.24
CA PRO A 178 9.81 3.20 -7.20
C PRO A 178 10.18 1.76 -6.81
N ILE A 179 9.25 0.83 -7.03
CA ILE A 179 9.58 -0.57 -6.90
C ILE A 179 10.44 -0.94 -8.10
N ASP A 180 11.59 -1.49 -7.81
CA ASP A 180 12.43 -2.11 -8.84
C ASP A 180 11.85 -3.49 -9.17
N PHE A 181 11.03 -3.53 -10.21
CA PHE A 181 10.41 -4.77 -10.68
C PHE A 181 11.42 -5.71 -11.38
N ASP A 182 12.58 -5.19 -11.73
CA ASP A 182 13.68 -5.94 -12.36
C ASP A 182 14.76 -6.36 -11.34
N ALA A 183 14.58 -6.04 -10.06
CA ALA A 183 15.48 -6.49 -9.00
C ALA A 183 15.58 -8.01 -9.00
N GLY A 184 16.79 -8.50 -8.87
CA GLY A 184 17.04 -9.94 -8.73
C GLY A 184 16.33 -10.55 -7.50
N PRO A 185 16.25 -11.89 -7.42
CA PRO A 185 15.56 -12.56 -6.33
C PRO A 185 16.16 -12.19 -4.96
N ALA A 186 15.29 -11.94 -4.00
CA ALA A 186 15.72 -11.66 -2.63
C ALA A 186 16.37 -12.90 -1.99
N SER A 187 17.39 -12.67 -1.18
CA SER A 187 18.00 -13.73 -0.38
C SER A 187 17.43 -13.71 1.04
N VAL A 188 16.96 -14.87 1.51
CA VAL A 188 16.46 -15.04 2.87
C VAL A 188 17.40 -16.00 3.58
N PRO A 189 18.18 -15.56 4.58
CA PRO A 189 19.08 -16.45 5.34
C PRO A 189 18.28 -17.48 6.14
N ALA A 190 18.62 -18.76 6.01
CA ALA A 190 17.95 -19.86 6.73
C ALA A 190 17.99 -19.69 8.27
N GLY A 191 19.06 -19.07 8.80
CA GLY A 191 19.22 -18.82 10.23
C GLY A 191 18.29 -17.76 10.85
N LEU A 192 17.37 -17.15 10.06
CA LEU A 192 16.34 -16.25 10.57
C LEU A 192 15.21 -16.99 11.31
N PHE A 193 15.08 -18.29 11.11
CA PHE A 193 13.97 -19.07 11.65
C PHE A 193 14.47 -20.06 12.70
N THR A 194 13.76 -20.13 13.85
CA THR A 194 13.92 -21.20 14.84
C THR A 194 12.83 -22.21 14.57
N LEU A 195 13.22 -23.45 14.21
CA LEU A 195 12.31 -24.51 13.82
C LEU A 195 12.33 -25.66 14.83
N PRO A 196 11.19 -26.34 15.05
CA PRO A 196 11.18 -27.61 15.70
C PRO A 196 12.01 -28.66 14.94
N GLU A 197 12.48 -29.71 15.67
CA GLU A 197 13.19 -30.82 15.06
C GLU A 197 12.33 -31.50 13.97
N GLY A 198 12.93 -31.86 12.87
CA GLY A 198 12.26 -32.51 11.74
C GLY A 198 11.53 -31.55 10.76
N LEU A 199 11.60 -30.22 10.99
CA LEU A 199 11.10 -29.22 10.06
C LEU A 199 12.22 -28.45 9.40
N GLU A 200 12.01 -28.05 8.15
CA GLU A 200 12.87 -27.12 7.42
C GLU A 200 12.05 -25.98 6.84
N VAL A 201 12.70 -24.83 6.57
CA VAL A 201 12.11 -23.70 5.89
C VAL A 201 12.87 -23.44 4.59
N THR A 202 12.13 -23.32 3.49
CA THR A 202 12.67 -22.96 2.18
C THR A 202 11.99 -21.73 1.65
N VAL A 203 12.72 -20.94 0.85
CA VAL A 203 12.12 -19.80 0.13
C VAL A 203 11.47 -20.35 -1.13
N TRP A 204 10.13 -20.32 -1.17
CA TRP A 204 9.36 -20.86 -2.27
C TRP A 204 9.17 -19.84 -3.41
N ALA A 205 8.93 -18.56 -3.10
CA ALA A 205 8.86 -17.46 -4.07
C ALA A 205 9.36 -16.15 -3.47
N THR A 206 9.97 -15.30 -4.29
CA THR A 206 10.43 -13.94 -3.92
C THR A 206 10.18 -12.97 -5.07
N SER A 207 10.49 -11.69 -4.85
CA SER A 207 10.60 -10.72 -5.95
C SER A 207 11.63 -11.23 -6.99
N PRO A 208 11.41 -11.01 -8.28
CA PRO A 208 10.35 -10.21 -8.89
C PRO A 208 9.04 -10.97 -9.19
N MET A 209 8.91 -12.23 -8.79
CA MET A 209 7.70 -13.02 -9.04
C MET A 209 6.50 -12.46 -8.28
N ILE A 210 6.71 -12.03 -7.03
CA ILE A 210 5.70 -11.42 -6.16
C ILE A 210 6.22 -10.15 -5.50
N PHE A 211 5.30 -9.22 -5.21
CA PHE A 211 5.60 -7.98 -4.50
C PHE A 211 4.53 -7.70 -3.44
N ASN A 212 4.97 -7.59 -2.18
CA ASN A 212 4.10 -7.25 -1.06
C ASN A 212 2.82 -8.11 -0.98
N PRO A 213 2.96 -9.44 -0.84
CA PRO A 213 1.81 -10.34 -0.78
C PRO A 213 0.97 -10.03 0.48
N THR A 214 -0.35 -9.99 0.30
CA THR A 214 -1.31 -9.72 1.37
C THR A 214 -2.11 -10.95 1.77
N ASN A 215 -2.38 -11.83 0.81
CA ASN A 215 -3.12 -13.06 1.03
C ASN A 215 -2.80 -14.09 -0.05
N ILE A 216 -2.97 -15.37 0.26
CA ILE A 216 -2.77 -16.48 -0.66
C ILE A 216 -3.89 -17.50 -0.56
N ASP A 217 -4.16 -18.19 -1.65
CA ASP A 217 -4.99 -19.39 -1.71
C ASP A 217 -4.51 -20.35 -2.79
N PHE A 218 -4.99 -21.58 -2.80
CA PHE A 218 -4.60 -22.61 -3.75
C PHE A 218 -5.80 -23.14 -4.51
N ASP A 219 -5.61 -23.42 -5.80
CA ASP A 219 -6.58 -24.17 -6.57
C ASP A 219 -6.37 -25.70 -6.45
N GLU A 220 -7.27 -26.43 -7.06
CA GLU A 220 -7.24 -27.92 -7.07
C GLU A 220 -6.04 -28.54 -7.80
N LYS A 221 -5.28 -27.72 -8.55
CA LYS A 221 -4.04 -28.11 -9.23
C LYS A 221 -2.79 -27.77 -8.40
N GLY A 222 -2.97 -27.17 -7.23
CA GLY A 222 -1.88 -26.73 -6.37
C GLY A 222 -1.19 -25.44 -6.84
N ARG A 223 -1.80 -24.69 -7.76
CA ARG A 223 -1.32 -23.36 -8.13
C ARG A 223 -1.68 -22.36 -7.05
N MET A 224 -0.73 -21.51 -6.68
CA MET A 224 -0.92 -20.50 -5.64
C MET A 224 -1.41 -19.18 -6.24
N TYR A 225 -2.59 -18.74 -5.84
CA TYR A 225 -3.10 -17.40 -6.11
C TYR A 225 -2.62 -16.44 -5.03
N VAL A 226 -2.10 -15.30 -5.42
CA VAL A 226 -1.55 -14.30 -4.50
C VAL A 226 -2.15 -12.94 -4.78
N ALA A 227 -2.73 -12.30 -3.76
CA ALA A 227 -3.10 -10.89 -3.80
C ALA A 227 -1.88 -10.04 -3.44
N GLU A 228 -1.59 -9.01 -4.24
CA GLU A 228 -0.50 -8.07 -4.01
C GLU A 228 -1.04 -6.71 -3.55
N GLY A 229 -0.44 -6.13 -2.50
CA GLY A 229 -0.80 -4.84 -1.92
C GLY A 229 0.31 -3.80 -2.02
N VAL A 230 0.88 -3.61 -3.21
CA VAL A 230 1.98 -2.66 -3.45
C VAL A 230 1.57 -1.22 -3.17
N ASN A 231 0.30 -0.90 -3.45
CA ASN A 231 -0.28 0.43 -3.23
C ASN A 231 -0.82 0.65 -1.81
N TYR A 232 -0.46 -0.18 -0.85
CA TYR A 232 -0.96 -0.15 0.52
C TYR A 232 -0.70 1.19 1.24
N ARG A 233 -1.67 1.64 2.04
CA ARG A 233 -1.65 2.85 2.89
C ARG A 233 -1.26 4.14 2.15
N GLY A 234 -2.06 4.51 1.14
CA GLY A 234 -1.87 5.77 0.42
C GLY A 234 -0.68 5.78 -0.53
N LYS A 235 0.00 4.66 -0.69
CA LYS A 235 1.09 4.51 -1.65
C LYS A 235 0.57 4.23 -3.07
N ALA A 236 -0.67 4.63 -3.35
CA ALA A 236 -1.23 4.61 -4.71
C ALA A 236 -0.33 5.43 -5.64
N GLY A 237 0.19 4.79 -6.67
CA GLY A 237 1.22 5.38 -7.54
C GLY A 237 2.57 4.70 -7.46
N ARG A 238 2.81 3.82 -6.48
CA ARG A 238 3.94 2.88 -6.54
C ARG A 238 3.75 1.88 -7.69
N ARG A 239 2.49 1.52 -7.98
CA ARG A 239 2.07 0.75 -9.14
C ARG A 239 0.85 1.44 -9.76
N PRO A 240 1.05 2.39 -10.69
CA PRO A 240 -0.03 3.21 -11.27
C PRO A 240 -1.09 2.39 -12.03
N GLU A 241 -0.71 1.22 -12.53
CA GLU A 241 -1.59 0.28 -13.24
C GLU A 241 -2.58 -0.44 -12.30
N GLY A 242 -2.38 -0.30 -10.99
CA GLY A 242 -3.10 -1.01 -9.95
C GLY A 242 -2.37 -2.26 -9.46
N ASP A 243 -2.83 -2.80 -8.33
CA ASP A 243 -2.29 -4.02 -7.79
C ASP A 243 -2.74 -5.25 -8.58
N ARG A 244 -2.15 -6.41 -8.31
CA ARG A 244 -2.34 -7.62 -9.10
C ARG A 244 -2.88 -8.75 -8.23
N ILE A 245 -3.56 -9.66 -8.90
CA ILE A 245 -3.66 -11.06 -8.47
C ILE A 245 -2.75 -11.85 -9.41
N VAL A 246 -1.83 -12.62 -8.86
CA VAL A 246 -0.90 -13.45 -9.62
C VAL A 246 -1.08 -14.93 -9.27
N ILE A 247 -0.79 -15.80 -10.25
CA ILE A 247 -0.74 -17.25 -10.07
C ILE A 247 0.73 -17.66 -10.11
N LEU A 248 1.17 -18.38 -9.09
CA LEU A 248 2.51 -18.97 -9.01
C LEU A 248 2.43 -20.48 -9.13
N GLU A 249 3.37 -21.05 -9.86
CA GLU A 249 3.44 -22.49 -10.13
C GLU A 249 4.89 -23.00 -9.91
N ASP A 250 5.00 -24.18 -9.33
CA ASP A 250 6.23 -25.00 -9.35
C ASP A 250 6.05 -26.05 -10.46
N THR A 251 6.39 -25.70 -11.70
CA THR A 251 6.19 -26.58 -12.86
C THR A 251 7.21 -27.71 -12.93
N ALA A 252 8.34 -27.54 -12.25
CA ALA A 252 9.42 -28.51 -12.19
C ALA A 252 9.30 -29.49 -11.01
N GLY A 253 8.40 -29.26 -10.03
CA GLY A 253 8.31 -30.04 -8.81
C GLY A 253 9.55 -29.92 -7.91
N ALA A 254 10.23 -28.77 -7.98
CA ALA A 254 11.50 -28.52 -7.31
C ALA A 254 11.34 -27.90 -5.89
N GLY A 255 10.11 -27.74 -5.41
CA GLY A 255 9.80 -27.07 -4.14
C GLY A 255 9.99 -25.56 -4.20
N LYS A 256 9.95 -24.96 -5.40
CA LYS A 256 10.08 -23.51 -5.65
C LYS A 256 9.20 -23.10 -6.82
N ALA A 257 8.56 -21.97 -6.72
CA ALA A 257 7.89 -21.39 -7.88
C ALA A 257 8.89 -21.04 -8.97
N ASP A 258 8.59 -21.44 -10.20
CA ASP A 258 9.38 -21.18 -11.41
C ASP A 258 8.59 -20.44 -12.49
N LYS A 259 7.26 -20.28 -12.29
CA LYS A 259 6.39 -19.58 -13.22
C LYS A 259 5.46 -18.64 -12.49
N VAL A 260 5.27 -17.44 -13.03
CA VAL A 260 4.28 -16.46 -12.61
C VAL A 260 3.38 -16.05 -13.75
N THR A 261 2.08 -16.04 -13.51
CA THR A 261 1.06 -15.55 -14.45
C THR A 261 0.31 -14.41 -13.76
N VAL A 262 0.20 -13.25 -14.42
CA VAL A 262 -0.67 -12.17 -13.94
C VAL A 262 -2.11 -12.57 -14.29
N PHE A 263 -2.89 -12.95 -13.28
CA PHE A 263 -4.30 -13.34 -13.44
C PHE A 263 -5.16 -12.12 -13.76
N THR A 264 -5.04 -11.05 -12.99
CA THR A 264 -5.66 -9.75 -13.28
C THR A 264 -4.83 -8.61 -12.69
N GLN A 265 -4.88 -7.47 -13.36
CA GLN A 265 -4.32 -6.19 -12.91
C GLN A 265 -5.23 -5.06 -13.38
N GLU A 266 -5.70 -4.26 -12.46
CA GLU A 266 -6.59 -3.13 -12.79
C GLU A 266 -6.43 -1.99 -11.76
N LYS A 267 -6.63 -0.75 -12.22
CA LYS A 267 -6.44 0.47 -11.40
C LYS A 267 -7.32 0.51 -10.15
N GLU A 268 -8.43 -0.20 -10.17
CA GLU A 268 -9.36 -0.33 -9.06
C GLU A 268 -8.82 -1.23 -7.94
N LEU A 269 -7.90 -2.16 -8.26
CA LEU A 269 -7.21 -2.96 -7.25
C LEU A 269 -6.18 -2.08 -6.54
N VAL A 270 -6.48 -1.72 -5.31
CA VAL A 270 -5.63 -0.90 -4.46
C VAL A 270 -5.48 -1.60 -3.12
N SER A 271 -4.42 -2.38 -3.00
CA SER A 271 -4.14 -3.21 -1.83
C SER A 271 -5.29 -4.16 -1.46
N PRO A 272 -5.67 -5.10 -2.36
CA PRO A 272 -6.61 -6.16 -2.01
C PRO A 272 -6.02 -6.98 -0.86
N LEU A 273 -6.85 -7.31 0.16
CA LEU A 273 -6.39 -8.01 1.36
C LEU A 273 -6.87 -9.46 1.45
N GLY A 274 -7.62 -9.92 0.47
CA GLY A 274 -8.08 -11.31 0.41
C GLY A 274 -8.15 -11.80 -1.03
N VAL A 275 -7.77 -13.06 -1.22
CA VAL A 275 -7.97 -13.82 -2.44
C VAL A 275 -8.41 -15.23 -2.07
N ALA A 276 -9.36 -15.80 -2.81
CA ALA A 276 -9.75 -17.20 -2.68
C ALA A 276 -10.08 -17.79 -4.05
N HIS A 277 -9.66 -19.03 -4.29
CA HIS A 277 -10.06 -19.81 -5.45
C HIS A 277 -11.14 -20.83 -5.03
N ILE A 278 -12.38 -20.64 -5.50
CA ILE A 278 -13.52 -21.44 -5.08
C ILE A 278 -14.40 -21.75 -6.30
N ASP A 279 -14.63 -23.03 -6.59
CA ASP A 279 -15.51 -23.50 -7.69
C ASP A 279 -15.19 -22.84 -9.05
N GLY A 280 -13.89 -22.76 -9.40
CA GLY A 280 -13.44 -22.14 -10.65
C GLY A 280 -13.60 -20.61 -10.70
N LYS A 281 -13.88 -19.98 -9.59
CA LYS A 281 -13.96 -18.52 -9.42
C LYS A 281 -12.83 -18.02 -8.55
N VAL A 282 -12.36 -16.81 -8.82
CA VAL A 282 -11.41 -16.10 -7.96
C VAL A 282 -12.14 -14.95 -7.27
N VAL A 283 -12.26 -15.04 -5.96
CA VAL A 283 -12.90 -14.03 -5.11
C VAL A 283 -11.83 -13.11 -4.56
N VAL A 284 -12.02 -11.80 -4.71
CA VAL A 284 -11.04 -10.80 -4.29
C VAL A 284 -11.69 -9.76 -3.40
N SER A 285 -11.14 -9.58 -2.21
CA SER A 285 -11.57 -8.58 -1.24
C SER A 285 -10.93 -7.23 -1.56
N GLN A 286 -11.67 -6.39 -2.28
CA GLN A 286 -11.24 -5.06 -2.69
C GLN A 286 -12.31 -4.01 -2.36
N PRO A 287 -12.30 -3.37 -1.19
CA PRO A 287 -13.29 -2.34 -0.87
C PRO A 287 -13.38 -1.24 -1.95
N PRO A 288 -14.60 -0.79 -2.29
CA PRO A 288 -15.86 -1.09 -1.60
C PRO A 288 -16.48 -2.44 -1.94
N ASP A 289 -15.85 -3.28 -2.75
CA ASP A 289 -16.44 -4.45 -3.36
C ASP A 289 -15.83 -5.77 -2.88
N LEU A 290 -16.66 -6.79 -2.79
CA LEU A 290 -16.27 -8.18 -2.85
C LEU A 290 -16.39 -8.60 -4.32
N LEU A 291 -15.25 -8.72 -5.00
CA LEU A 291 -15.17 -9.01 -6.44
C LEU A 291 -15.13 -10.51 -6.69
N VAL A 292 -15.73 -10.94 -7.80
CA VAL A 292 -15.65 -12.30 -8.30
C VAL A 292 -15.22 -12.28 -9.76
N TYR A 293 -14.16 -12.99 -10.05
CA TYR A 293 -13.66 -13.21 -11.41
C TYR A 293 -13.91 -14.64 -11.84
N THR A 294 -14.26 -14.83 -13.11
CA THR A 294 -14.41 -16.14 -13.73
C THR A 294 -13.59 -16.16 -15.01
N ASP A 295 -12.57 -16.98 -15.03
CA ASP A 295 -11.75 -17.31 -16.19
C ASP A 295 -12.50 -18.40 -16.97
N VAL A 296 -13.13 -18.04 -18.10
CA VAL A 296 -14.04 -18.92 -18.84
C VAL A 296 -13.27 -19.86 -19.78
N ASP A 297 -12.17 -19.40 -20.36
CA ASP A 297 -11.36 -20.20 -21.28
C ASP A 297 -10.24 -20.99 -20.56
N GLY A 298 -10.01 -20.72 -19.26
CA GLY A 298 -9.08 -21.46 -18.40
C GLY A 298 -7.61 -21.16 -18.69
N ASP A 299 -7.31 -20.00 -19.31
CA ASP A 299 -5.94 -19.63 -19.68
C ASP A 299 -5.13 -19.04 -18.50
N GLY A 300 -5.77 -18.84 -17.34
CA GLY A 300 -5.17 -18.28 -16.12
C GLY A 300 -5.07 -16.77 -16.14
N LYS A 301 -5.87 -16.09 -16.95
CA LYS A 301 -5.94 -14.63 -17.06
C LYS A 301 -7.37 -14.18 -17.15
N ILE A 302 -7.61 -12.91 -16.82
CA ILE A 302 -8.92 -12.27 -17.06
C ILE A 302 -8.82 -11.36 -18.27
N ASP A 303 -9.51 -11.75 -19.33
CA ASP A 303 -9.70 -10.98 -20.55
C ASP A 303 -11.20 -10.85 -20.86
N LEU A 304 -11.79 -9.73 -20.43
CA LEU A 304 -13.23 -9.49 -20.64
C LEU A 304 -13.63 -9.48 -22.12
N ALA A 305 -12.70 -9.19 -23.04
CA ALA A 305 -12.97 -9.24 -24.48
C ALA A 305 -13.10 -10.66 -25.02
N LYS A 306 -12.57 -11.65 -24.28
CA LYS A 306 -12.69 -13.09 -24.62
C LYS A 306 -13.87 -13.77 -23.90
N GLY A 307 -14.63 -13.05 -23.11
CA GLY A 307 -15.82 -13.57 -22.46
C GLY A 307 -15.66 -13.91 -20.98
N ASP A 308 -14.48 -13.65 -20.40
CA ASP A 308 -14.27 -13.75 -18.97
C ASP A 308 -15.16 -12.76 -18.22
N ARG A 309 -15.37 -13.02 -16.95
CA ARG A 309 -16.32 -12.23 -16.18
C ARG A 309 -15.66 -11.63 -14.94
N ARG A 310 -16.07 -10.40 -14.63
CA ARG A 310 -15.78 -9.67 -13.41
C ARG A 310 -17.08 -9.08 -12.88
N GLU A 311 -17.41 -9.37 -11.67
CA GLU A 311 -18.60 -8.82 -11.01
C GLU A 311 -18.29 -8.35 -9.59
N ALA A 312 -18.98 -7.32 -9.12
CA ALA A 312 -19.07 -6.99 -7.71
C ALA A 312 -20.24 -7.81 -7.10
N LEU A 313 -19.91 -8.90 -6.41
CA LEU A 313 -20.92 -9.75 -5.77
C LEU A 313 -21.65 -8.99 -4.68
N LEU A 314 -20.91 -8.30 -3.83
CA LEU A 314 -21.42 -7.37 -2.80
C LEU A 314 -20.63 -6.08 -2.87
N THR A 315 -21.27 -4.96 -2.46
CA THR A 315 -20.63 -3.64 -2.39
C THR A 315 -21.06 -2.88 -1.15
N GLY A 316 -20.26 -1.90 -0.71
CA GLY A 316 -20.58 -1.04 0.44
C GLY A 316 -19.67 -1.25 1.65
N PHE A 317 -18.49 -1.78 1.44
CA PHE A 317 -17.46 -1.97 2.47
C PHE A 317 -16.50 -0.80 2.52
N ASN A 318 -16.15 -0.33 3.72
CA ASN A 318 -15.14 0.69 3.92
C ASN A 318 -13.73 0.09 4.09
N GLY A 319 -12.74 0.97 4.19
CA GLY A 319 -11.36 0.59 4.45
C GLY A 319 -10.53 0.31 3.22
N ARG A 320 -10.91 0.84 2.03
CA ARG A 320 -10.05 0.76 0.85
C ARG A 320 -8.65 1.24 1.20
N ASN A 321 -7.64 0.47 0.80
CA ASN A 321 -6.24 0.77 1.08
C ASN A 321 -5.88 0.79 2.58
N HIS A 322 -6.55 -0.01 3.40
CA HIS A 322 -6.35 -0.07 4.85
C HIS A 322 -6.44 -1.51 5.37
N ASP A 323 -5.66 -1.82 6.40
CA ASP A 323 -5.60 -3.14 7.03
C ASP A 323 -6.84 -3.51 7.88
N HIS A 324 -7.70 -2.54 8.21
CA HIS A 324 -8.99 -2.80 8.86
C HIS A 324 -10.14 -2.92 7.85
N SER A 325 -9.84 -3.45 6.71
CA SER A 325 -10.68 -3.58 5.54
C SER A 325 -11.37 -4.95 5.44
N LEU A 326 -11.92 -5.22 4.26
CA LEU A 326 -12.41 -6.54 3.87
C LEU A 326 -11.21 -7.48 3.69
N HIS A 327 -11.25 -8.63 4.35
CA HIS A 327 -10.17 -9.62 4.35
C HIS A 327 -10.55 -10.89 3.59
N SER A 328 -9.95 -12.01 3.98
CA SER A 328 -10.06 -13.30 3.29
C SER A 328 -11.50 -13.80 3.14
N VAL A 329 -11.67 -14.62 2.11
CA VAL A 329 -12.88 -15.43 1.91
C VAL A 329 -12.49 -16.89 2.06
N THR A 330 -13.28 -17.65 2.80
CA THR A 330 -13.15 -19.10 2.92
C THR A 330 -14.53 -19.76 2.79
N PHE A 331 -14.57 -21.05 2.61
CA PHE A 331 -15.81 -21.79 2.54
C PHE A 331 -15.91 -22.85 3.65
N GLY A 332 -17.11 -23.11 4.11
CA GLY A 332 -17.40 -24.13 5.11
C GLY A 332 -17.72 -25.50 4.47
N PRO A 333 -17.86 -26.54 5.28
CA PRO A 333 -18.19 -27.89 4.83
C PRO A 333 -19.60 -28.00 4.22
N ASP A 334 -20.43 -27.00 4.40
CA ASP A 334 -21.77 -26.88 3.83
C ASP A 334 -21.80 -26.09 2.51
N GLY A 335 -20.61 -25.74 1.95
CA GLY A 335 -20.46 -24.98 0.72
C GLY A 335 -20.76 -23.48 0.84
N ARG A 336 -21.05 -22.96 2.04
CA ARG A 336 -21.26 -21.54 2.26
C ARG A 336 -19.94 -20.78 2.29
N TRP A 337 -19.96 -19.57 1.76
CA TRP A 337 -18.84 -18.66 1.81
C TRP A 337 -18.84 -17.88 3.12
N ASN A 338 -17.66 -17.66 3.66
CA ASN A 338 -17.44 -16.87 4.85
C ASN A 338 -16.38 -15.81 4.55
N PHE A 339 -16.64 -14.57 4.95
CA PHE A 339 -15.69 -13.47 4.84
C PHE A 339 -15.74 -12.60 6.09
N ASN A 340 -14.71 -11.82 6.31
CA ASN A 340 -14.64 -10.93 7.45
C ASN A 340 -14.11 -9.55 7.04
N GLN A 341 -14.39 -8.58 7.89
CA GLN A 341 -13.89 -7.21 7.79
C GLN A 341 -13.38 -6.76 9.15
N GLY A 342 -12.28 -5.99 9.15
CA GLY A 342 -11.82 -5.27 10.33
C GLY A 342 -12.83 -4.21 10.79
N ASN A 343 -12.51 -3.45 11.83
CA ASN A 343 -13.47 -2.55 12.51
C ASN A 343 -13.76 -1.24 11.75
N THR A 344 -13.71 -1.25 10.42
CA THR A 344 -14.31 -0.22 9.58
C THR A 344 -15.83 -0.41 9.51
N CYS A 345 -16.57 0.64 9.17
CA CYS A 345 -18.00 0.52 8.94
C CYS A 345 -18.29 -0.05 7.55
N GLY A 346 -19.57 -0.41 7.32
CA GLY A 346 -20.05 -0.86 6.04
C GLY A 346 -21.58 -0.83 5.97
N GLN A 347 -22.10 -0.77 4.76
CA GLN A 347 -23.51 -1.01 4.49
C GLN A 347 -23.62 -1.78 3.19
N PHE A 348 -24.03 -3.03 3.27
CA PHE A 348 -24.22 -3.86 2.09
C PHE A 348 -25.61 -4.48 2.06
N THR A 349 -26.10 -4.73 0.85
CA THR A 349 -27.35 -5.47 0.63
C THR A 349 -27.01 -6.81 -0.01
N ASP A 350 -27.44 -7.91 0.59
CA ASP A 350 -27.25 -9.23 0.02
C ASP A 350 -28.12 -9.44 -1.24
N LYS A 351 -27.85 -10.48 -2.00
CA LYS A 351 -28.60 -10.77 -3.22
C LYS A 351 -30.04 -11.25 -2.93
N SER A 352 -30.42 -11.49 -1.67
CA SER A 352 -31.80 -11.69 -1.22
C SER A 352 -32.53 -10.38 -0.93
N GLY A 353 -31.86 -9.23 -1.00
CA GLY A 353 -32.43 -7.90 -0.76
C GLY A 353 -32.38 -7.42 0.69
N ARG A 354 -31.72 -8.13 1.61
CA ARG A 354 -31.55 -7.70 3.01
C ARG A 354 -30.35 -6.77 3.14
N THR A 355 -30.56 -5.64 3.79
CA THR A 355 -29.50 -4.64 4.02
C THR A 355 -28.96 -4.75 5.44
N PHE A 356 -27.65 -4.85 5.53
CA PHE A 356 -26.88 -4.85 6.76
C PHE A 356 -26.19 -3.48 6.93
N ARG A 357 -26.32 -2.90 8.13
CA ARG A 357 -25.79 -1.58 8.51
C ARG A 357 -24.85 -1.77 9.68
N ILE A 358 -23.56 -1.50 9.46
CA ILE A 358 -22.50 -1.76 10.43
C ILE A 358 -21.83 -0.46 10.78
N GLY A 359 -22.09 0.07 11.97
CA GLY A 359 -21.42 1.25 12.50
C GLY A 359 -20.03 0.96 13.01
N SER A 360 -19.17 1.97 13.08
CA SER A 360 -17.84 1.85 13.69
C SER A 360 -17.41 3.14 14.34
N PRO A 361 -16.80 3.10 15.54
CA PRO A 361 -16.14 4.26 16.12
C PRO A 361 -14.75 4.53 15.48
N TYR A 362 -14.24 3.61 14.66
CA TYR A 362 -12.94 3.75 14.02
C TYR A 362 -13.04 4.71 12.85
N ASN A 363 -12.39 5.87 12.99
CA ASN A 363 -12.35 6.89 11.96
C ASN A 363 -11.05 6.75 11.14
N HIS A 364 -11.22 6.55 9.84
CA HIS A 364 -10.09 6.44 8.90
C HIS A 364 -9.65 7.81 8.45
N GLY A 365 -8.36 7.99 8.23
CA GLY A 365 -7.84 9.20 7.61
C GLY A 365 -8.39 9.44 6.20
N GLU A 366 -8.23 10.65 5.70
CA GLU A 366 -8.72 11.09 4.37
C GLU A 366 -8.17 10.28 3.19
N TRP A 367 -7.09 9.54 3.41
CA TRP A 367 -6.45 8.72 2.38
C TRP A 367 -7.19 7.40 2.10
N THR A 368 -8.15 7.00 2.94
CA THR A 368 -9.04 5.87 2.68
C THR A 368 -10.33 6.38 2.03
N LYS A 369 -10.62 5.90 0.84
CA LYS A 369 -11.90 6.23 0.19
C LYS A 369 -13.02 5.49 0.92
N GLN A 370 -13.91 6.24 1.55
CA GLN A 370 -15.08 5.73 2.25
C GLN A 370 -16.22 5.48 1.27
N ALA A 371 -16.83 4.30 1.31
CA ALA A 371 -18.06 3.98 0.59
C ALA A 371 -19.29 4.36 1.40
N VAL A 372 -19.19 4.32 2.73
CA VAL A 372 -20.30 4.54 3.67
C VAL A 372 -19.87 5.51 4.75
N ASP A 373 -20.71 6.49 5.06
CA ASP A 373 -20.53 7.35 6.23
C ASP A 373 -20.80 6.57 7.52
N SER A 374 -19.77 6.43 8.35
CA SER A 374 -19.85 5.71 9.62
C SER A 374 -20.89 6.31 10.57
N GLN A 375 -21.06 7.63 10.59
CA GLN A 375 -22.05 8.28 11.45
C GLN A 375 -23.48 8.05 10.96
N ALA A 376 -23.67 7.96 9.67
CA ALA A 376 -24.98 7.73 9.07
C ALA A 376 -25.54 6.33 9.34
N VAL A 377 -24.69 5.35 9.64
CA VAL A 377 -25.11 3.94 9.86
C VAL A 377 -24.94 3.48 11.31
N ALA A 378 -24.24 4.24 12.15
CA ALA A 378 -24.01 3.87 13.54
C ALA A 378 -25.31 3.78 14.35
N GLY A 379 -25.50 2.66 15.04
CA GLY A 379 -26.69 2.41 15.88
C GLY A 379 -27.97 2.10 15.11
N LEU A 380 -27.95 2.12 13.77
CA LEU A 380 -29.11 1.74 12.99
C LEU A 380 -29.33 0.22 13.01
N ARG A 381 -30.62 -0.19 13.01
CA ARG A 381 -30.97 -1.60 12.83
C ARG A 381 -30.80 -2.02 11.37
N SER A 382 -30.22 -3.19 11.19
CA SER A 382 -30.21 -3.91 9.91
C SER A 382 -31.58 -4.59 9.67
N ASP A 383 -31.79 -5.07 8.45
CA ASP A 383 -33.05 -5.71 8.08
C ASP A 383 -33.27 -7.08 8.79
N ASP A 384 -32.23 -7.63 9.39
CA ASP A 384 -32.30 -8.80 10.29
C ASP A 384 -32.69 -8.43 11.74
N GLY A 385 -33.00 -7.14 12.01
CA GLY A 385 -33.42 -6.64 13.31
C GLY A 385 -32.31 -6.31 14.30
N ASN A 386 -31.05 -6.57 13.95
CA ASN A 386 -29.90 -6.36 14.83
C ASN A 386 -29.20 -5.02 14.58
N VAL A 387 -28.46 -4.56 15.58
CA VAL A 387 -27.50 -3.44 15.48
C VAL A 387 -26.09 -4.03 15.46
N TRP A 388 -25.35 -3.76 14.40
CA TRP A 388 -24.03 -4.33 14.18
C TRP A 388 -22.91 -3.29 14.36
N VAL A 389 -21.77 -3.74 14.83
CA VAL A 389 -20.56 -2.95 15.05
C VAL A 389 -19.41 -3.58 14.28
N GLY A 390 -18.58 -2.76 13.62
CA GLY A 390 -17.38 -3.20 12.90
C GLY A 390 -16.34 -3.85 13.85
N GLY A 391 -15.53 -4.63 13.35
CA GLY A 391 -15.20 -5.77 12.68
C GLY A 391 -16.22 -6.92 12.84
N PHE A 392 -16.46 -7.55 11.76
CA PHE A 392 -17.52 -8.54 11.66
C PHE A 392 -17.17 -9.68 10.72
N SER A 393 -17.85 -10.80 10.90
CA SER A 393 -17.77 -11.96 10.01
C SER A 393 -19.14 -12.28 9.43
N VAL A 394 -19.17 -12.61 8.15
CA VAL A 394 -20.39 -12.93 7.40
C VAL A 394 -20.28 -14.34 6.86
N ARG A 395 -21.41 -15.07 6.88
CA ARG A 395 -21.63 -16.34 6.20
C ARG A 395 -22.77 -16.16 5.21
N MET A 396 -22.64 -16.68 3.98
CA MET A 396 -23.62 -16.51 2.90
C MET A 396 -23.58 -17.67 1.91
N ASN A 397 -24.55 -17.76 1.03
CA ASN A 397 -24.45 -18.62 -0.16
C ASN A 397 -23.43 -18.06 -1.15
N SER A 398 -22.88 -18.94 -2.01
CA SER A 398 -21.88 -18.57 -3.01
C SER A 398 -22.37 -17.57 -4.08
N ASP A 399 -23.70 -17.42 -4.21
CA ASP A 399 -24.33 -16.44 -5.09
C ASP A 399 -24.62 -15.08 -4.39
N GLY A 400 -24.18 -14.91 -3.14
CA GLY A 400 -24.37 -13.70 -2.37
C GLY A 400 -25.73 -13.58 -1.68
N THR A 401 -26.56 -14.62 -1.73
CA THR A 401 -27.86 -14.67 -1.00
C THR A 401 -27.69 -15.18 0.42
N ASP A 402 -28.75 -15.01 1.23
CA ASP A 402 -28.84 -15.49 2.63
C ASP A 402 -27.63 -15.12 3.49
N ALA A 403 -27.14 -13.89 3.36
CA ALA A 403 -26.06 -13.40 4.20
C ALA A 403 -26.49 -13.31 5.66
N ARG A 404 -25.59 -13.67 6.57
CA ARG A 404 -25.79 -13.59 8.03
C ARG A 404 -24.51 -13.12 8.68
N ILE A 405 -24.59 -12.12 9.54
CA ILE A 405 -23.47 -11.75 10.39
C ILE A 405 -23.40 -12.76 11.53
N VAL A 406 -22.30 -13.51 11.61
CA VAL A 406 -22.10 -14.59 12.59
C VAL A 406 -21.27 -14.14 13.80
N GLY A 407 -20.65 -12.98 13.71
CA GLY A 407 -19.92 -12.36 14.81
C GLY A 407 -19.57 -10.91 14.48
N HIS A 408 -19.42 -10.09 15.51
CA HIS A 408 -19.10 -8.67 15.33
C HIS A 408 -18.34 -8.08 16.53
N ASN A 409 -17.95 -6.80 16.41
CA ASN A 409 -17.20 -6.05 17.41
C ASN A 409 -15.77 -6.58 17.63
N TYR A 410 -15.17 -7.12 16.56
CA TYR A 410 -13.74 -7.44 16.52
C TYR A 410 -12.94 -6.19 16.18
N ARG A 411 -11.63 -6.18 16.48
CA ARG A 411 -10.79 -5.06 16.05
C ARG A 411 -10.34 -5.22 14.60
N ASN A 412 -9.53 -6.22 14.32
CA ASN A 412 -8.97 -6.49 13.00
C ASN A 412 -8.67 -7.98 12.86
N SER A 413 -9.74 -8.78 12.72
CA SER A 413 -9.59 -10.19 12.38
C SER A 413 -9.14 -10.29 10.93
N TYR A 414 -7.94 -10.80 10.69
CA TYR A 414 -7.37 -10.89 9.36
C TYR A 414 -7.84 -12.14 8.64
N GLU A 415 -7.77 -13.27 9.31
CA GLU A 415 -8.16 -14.56 8.78
C GLU A 415 -9.26 -15.21 9.61
N GLN A 416 -10.02 -16.07 8.99
CA GLN A 416 -10.98 -16.96 9.62
C GLN A 416 -10.92 -18.34 8.99
N SER A 417 -11.30 -19.34 9.75
CA SER A 417 -11.44 -20.71 9.25
C SER A 417 -12.72 -21.33 9.80
N VAL A 418 -13.27 -22.25 9.04
CA VAL A 418 -14.46 -23.00 9.43
C VAL A 418 -14.02 -24.45 9.61
N ASN A 419 -14.27 -25.03 10.79
CA ASN A 419 -13.92 -26.42 11.04
C ASN A 419 -14.92 -27.37 10.36
N SER A 420 -14.63 -28.67 10.40
CA SER A 420 -15.47 -29.71 9.76
C SER A 420 -16.88 -29.85 10.31
N PHE A 421 -17.19 -29.17 11.40
CA PHE A 421 -18.53 -29.18 12.03
C PHE A 421 -19.34 -27.91 11.74
N GLY A 422 -18.77 -26.92 11.06
CA GLY A 422 -19.42 -25.65 10.69
C GLY A 422 -19.29 -24.53 11.69
#